data_8ea89897d85fc1ef2126e61e70208f4f
#
_entry.id   8ea89897d85fc1ef2126e61e70208f4f
#
_cell.length_a   1.000
_cell.length_b   1.000
_cell.length_c   1.000
_cell.angle_alpha   90.00
_cell.angle_beta   90.00
_cell.angle_gamma   90.00
#
_symmetry.space_group_name_H-M   'P 1'
#
loop_
_entity.id
_entity.type
_entity.pdbx_description
1 polymer ?
#
loop_
_entity_poly.entity_id
_entity_poly.type
_entity_poly.pdbx_seq_one_letter_code
_entity_poly.pdbx_strand_id
1 'polypeptide(L)'
;FNIMLSDTFGVNDNRLKIISVLRKNYKNNKTTKILSKNLFINLINIDDIVSAINLLIKKDIKGDKYVVKNKVSYKMIDLIKTFNLKNDINLKIKWLSNKIIKEKIYPYRKILGWKPKKSSIIDIIKIIKN
;
A
#
# COMPACT_ATOMS: atom_id res chain seq x y z
N PHE A 1 4.00 -8.43 -21.50
CA PHE A 1 3.07 -7.48 -20.87
C PHE A 1 3.80 -6.48 -19.98
N ASN A 2 3.20 -5.32 -19.79
CA ASN A 2 3.69 -4.29 -18.88
C ASN A 2 2.74 -4.16 -17.69
N ILE A 3 3.29 -4.04 -16.48
CA ILE A 3 2.51 -3.88 -15.27
C ILE A 3 2.89 -2.59 -14.58
N MET A 4 1.89 -1.77 -14.25
CA MET A 4 2.03 -0.64 -13.34
C MET A 4 1.53 -1.01 -11.97
N LEU A 5 2.29 -0.67 -10.95
CA LEU A 5 2.01 -0.99 -9.56
C LEU A 5 1.66 0.26 -8.78
N SER A 6 0.69 0.17 -7.89
CA SER A 6 0.50 1.17 -6.83
C SER A 6 1.62 1.06 -5.79
N ASP A 7 1.54 1.79 -4.69
CA ASP A 7 2.56 1.71 -3.64
C ASP A 7 2.59 0.33 -3.02
N THR A 8 3.77 -0.28 -2.99
CA THR A 8 3.96 -1.66 -2.58
C THR A 8 4.38 -1.79 -1.13
N PHE A 9 3.94 -2.84 -0.49
CA PHE A 9 4.39 -3.21 0.85
C PHE A 9 4.52 -4.73 0.97
N GLY A 10 5.27 -5.21 1.95
CA GLY A 10 5.44 -6.63 2.19
C GLY A 10 6.30 -6.95 3.39
N VAL A 11 6.36 -8.21 3.74
CA VAL A 11 7.25 -8.73 4.78
C VAL A 11 8.70 -8.54 4.33
N ASN A 12 9.59 -8.15 5.25
CA ASN A 12 11.02 -7.93 4.98
C ASN A 12 11.33 -6.85 3.94
N ASP A 13 10.42 -5.92 3.70
CA ASP A 13 10.68 -4.79 2.81
C ASP A 13 11.56 -3.76 3.54
N ASN A 14 12.81 -3.62 3.10
CA ASN A 14 13.79 -2.70 3.68
C ASN A 14 13.89 -1.37 2.93
N ARG A 15 13.05 -1.15 1.92
CA ARG A 15 13.03 0.11 1.18
C ARG A 15 12.44 1.23 2.04
N LEU A 16 12.77 2.48 1.72
CA LEU A 16 12.19 3.66 2.36
C LEU A 16 10.77 3.94 1.84
N LYS A 17 9.87 2.97 2.00
CA LYS A 17 8.45 3.07 1.67
C LYS A 17 7.63 3.30 2.93
N ILE A 18 6.45 3.88 2.78
CA ILE A 18 5.65 4.35 3.91
C ILE A 18 5.40 3.26 4.96
N ILE A 19 5.04 2.06 4.56
CA ILE A 19 4.74 0.99 5.53
C ILE A 19 6.01 0.51 6.23
N SER A 20 7.13 0.39 5.52
CA SER A 20 8.43 0.03 6.10
C SER A 20 8.92 1.08 7.10
N VAL A 21 8.75 2.36 6.77
CA VAL A 21 9.12 3.47 7.65
C VAL A 21 8.24 3.50 8.89
N LEU A 22 6.93 3.35 8.75
CA LEU A 22 6.01 3.26 9.89
C LEU A 22 6.37 2.09 10.81
N ARG A 23 6.66 0.92 10.25
CA ARG A 23 7.09 -0.25 11.01
C ARG A 23 8.36 0.02 11.82
N LYS A 24 9.39 0.53 11.16
CA LYS A 24 10.68 0.83 11.80
C LYS A 24 10.51 1.85 12.93
N ASN A 25 9.79 2.93 12.67
CA ASN A 25 9.60 3.98 13.65
C ASN A 25 8.69 3.53 14.80
N TYR A 26 7.69 2.75 14.53
CA TYR A 26 6.83 2.15 15.57
C TYR A 26 7.67 1.27 16.52
N LYS A 27 8.49 0.39 15.99
CA LYS A 27 9.37 -0.48 16.81
C LYS A 27 10.37 0.29 17.64
N ASN A 28 10.87 1.40 17.13
CA ASN A 28 11.86 2.24 17.81
C ASN A 28 11.24 3.39 18.62
N ASN A 29 9.92 3.41 18.74
CA ASN A 29 9.17 4.46 19.43
C ASN A 29 9.48 5.88 18.92
N LYS A 30 9.66 6.00 17.60
CA LYS A 30 9.99 7.26 16.92
C LYS A 30 8.80 7.83 16.18
N THR A 31 8.82 9.16 15.99
CA THR A 31 7.83 9.87 15.17
C THR A 31 8.10 9.70 13.69
N THR A 32 7.07 9.43 12.91
CA THR A 32 7.13 9.40 11.44
C THR A 32 6.62 10.72 10.88
N LYS A 33 7.43 11.33 10.02
CA LYS A 33 7.03 12.54 9.28
C LYS A 33 6.33 12.11 8.00
N ILE A 34 5.10 12.60 7.80
CA ILE A 34 4.31 12.33 6.59
C ILE A 34 4.02 13.65 5.90
N LEU A 35 4.20 13.67 4.59
CA LEU A 35 4.16 14.88 3.76
C LEU A 35 2.82 15.63 3.91
N SER A 36 1.69 14.93 3.95
CA SER A 36 0.38 15.56 4.10
C SER A 36 -0.65 14.65 4.73
N LYS A 37 -1.55 15.23 5.53
CA LYS A 37 -2.77 14.57 6.04
C LYS A 37 -3.67 14.09 4.90
N ASN A 38 -3.72 14.86 3.83
CA ASN A 38 -4.60 14.67 2.68
C ASN A 38 -3.87 14.01 1.50
N LEU A 39 -2.84 13.24 1.79
CA LEU A 39 -2.19 12.37 0.83
C LEU A 39 -3.05 11.12 0.62
N PHE A 40 -3.43 10.86 -0.64
CA PHE A 40 -4.14 9.65 -1.03
C PHE A 40 -3.14 8.60 -1.50
N ILE A 41 -3.27 7.39 -0.99
CA ILE A 41 -2.36 6.29 -1.28
C ILE A 41 -3.14 5.00 -1.55
N ASN A 42 -2.64 4.21 -2.49
CA ASN A 42 -3.13 2.86 -2.75
C ASN A 42 -2.01 1.88 -2.42
N LEU A 43 -2.26 0.97 -1.50
CA LEU A 43 -1.26 0.04 -0.97
C LEU A 43 -1.56 -1.38 -1.43
N ILE A 44 -0.62 -2.01 -2.11
CA ILE A 44 -0.71 -3.38 -2.58
C ILE A 44 0.40 -4.25 -2.01
N ASN A 45 0.05 -5.43 -1.49
CA ASN A 45 1.00 -6.39 -0.98
C ASN A 45 1.77 -7.06 -2.10
N ILE A 46 3.06 -7.29 -1.90
CA ILE A 46 3.91 -7.98 -2.87
C ILE A 46 3.39 -9.38 -3.23
N ASP A 47 2.79 -10.10 -2.29
CA ASP A 47 2.19 -11.41 -2.55
C ASP A 47 1.01 -11.32 -3.52
N ASP A 48 0.22 -10.27 -3.43
CA ASP A 48 -0.86 -10.02 -4.37
C ASP A 48 -0.34 -9.67 -5.76
N ILE A 49 0.77 -8.96 -5.85
CA ILE A 49 1.44 -8.67 -7.12
C ILE A 49 1.92 -9.97 -7.77
N VAL A 50 2.57 -10.84 -7.00
CA VAL A 50 3.03 -12.15 -7.51
C VAL A 50 1.86 -12.97 -8.01
N SER A 51 0.74 -12.99 -7.30
CA SER A 51 -0.46 -13.71 -7.74
C SER A 51 -1.04 -13.16 -9.05
N ALA A 52 -1.01 -11.84 -9.21
CA ALA A 52 -1.44 -11.18 -10.45
C ALA A 52 -0.57 -11.56 -11.64
N ILE A 53 0.75 -11.53 -11.45
CA ILE A 53 1.72 -11.90 -12.50
C ILE A 53 1.55 -13.37 -12.88
N ASN A 54 1.40 -14.26 -11.91
CA ASN A 54 1.18 -15.68 -12.16
C ASN A 54 -0.09 -15.94 -12.97
N LEU A 55 -1.16 -15.19 -12.71
CA LEU A 55 -2.39 -15.31 -13.49
C LEU A 55 -2.19 -14.86 -14.95
N LEU A 56 -1.48 -13.75 -15.16
CA LEU A 56 -1.15 -13.28 -16.52
C LEU A 56 -0.33 -14.29 -17.30
N ILE A 57 0.66 -14.90 -16.64
CA ILE A 57 1.51 -15.93 -17.26
C ILE A 57 0.69 -17.15 -17.64
N LYS A 58 -0.17 -17.65 -16.73
CA LYS A 58 -1.04 -18.81 -17.00
C LYS A 58 -2.00 -18.58 -18.15
N LYS A 59 -2.52 -17.39 -18.31
CA LYS A 59 -3.44 -17.02 -19.39
C LYS A 59 -2.73 -16.73 -20.73
N ASP A 60 -1.41 -16.81 -20.76
CA ASP A 60 -0.59 -16.48 -21.95
C ASP A 60 -0.96 -15.13 -22.57
N ILE A 61 -1.18 -14.13 -21.74
CA ILE A 61 -1.58 -12.79 -22.18
C ILE A 61 -0.36 -12.05 -22.69
N LYS A 62 -0.41 -11.57 -23.94
CA LYS A 62 0.69 -10.89 -24.61
C LYS A 62 0.36 -9.43 -24.92
N GLY A 63 1.36 -8.57 -24.83
CA GLY A 63 1.35 -7.22 -25.42
C GLY A 63 0.47 -6.18 -24.74
N ASP A 64 -0.19 -6.46 -23.64
CA ASP A 64 -1.07 -5.53 -22.97
C ASP A 64 -0.42 -4.84 -21.76
N LYS A 65 -1.04 -3.73 -21.35
CA LYS A 65 -0.65 -2.94 -20.19
C LYS A 65 -1.69 -3.10 -19.10
N TYR A 66 -1.25 -3.53 -17.93
CA TYR A 66 -2.11 -3.79 -16.78
C TYR A 66 -1.73 -2.95 -15.58
N VAL A 67 -2.72 -2.61 -14.75
CA VAL A 67 -2.51 -2.02 -13.43
C VAL A 67 -2.82 -3.04 -12.35
N VAL A 68 -1.91 -3.17 -11.41
CA VAL A 68 -2.09 -3.99 -10.19
C VAL A 68 -2.14 -3.05 -9.00
N LYS A 69 -3.32 -2.95 -8.41
CA LYS A 69 -3.56 -2.08 -7.27
C LYS A 69 -4.64 -2.65 -6.35
N ASN A 70 -4.73 -2.12 -5.14
CA ASN A 70 -5.79 -2.46 -4.21
C ASN A 70 -7.12 -1.89 -4.69
N LYS A 71 -8.22 -2.49 -4.24
CA LYS A 71 -9.58 -1.99 -4.51
C LYS A 71 -9.84 -0.63 -3.88
N VAL A 72 -9.24 -0.38 -2.72
CA VAL A 72 -9.49 0.81 -1.90
C VAL A 72 -8.22 1.63 -1.80
N SER A 73 -8.34 2.93 -2.03
CA SER A 73 -7.32 3.91 -1.74
C SER A 73 -7.65 4.62 -0.43
N TYR A 74 -6.62 5.05 0.30
CA TYR A 74 -6.78 5.65 1.61
C TYR A 74 -6.26 7.09 1.63
N LYS A 75 -6.95 7.94 2.36
CA LYS A 75 -6.42 9.21 2.82
C LYS A 75 -5.55 8.94 4.04
N MET A 76 -4.32 9.44 4.06
CA MET A 76 -3.35 9.08 5.10
C MET A 76 -3.85 9.31 6.52
N ILE A 77 -4.51 10.44 6.77
CA ILE A 77 -5.03 10.69 8.13
C ILE A 77 -6.05 9.64 8.57
N ASP A 78 -6.92 9.21 7.66
CA ASP A 78 -7.94 8.21 7.97
C ASP A 78 -7.30 6.82 8.20
N LEU A 79 -6.29 6.50 7.41
CA LEU A 79 -5.53 5.25 7.57
C LEU A 79 -4.83 5.19 8.94
N ILE A 80 -4.13 6.26 9.33
CA ILE A 80 -3.45 6.32 10.62
C ILE A 80 -4.45 6.26 11.78
N LYS A 81 -5.56 6.97 11.71
CA LYS A 81 -6.63 6.89 12.71
C LYS A 81 -7.16 5.47 12.86
N THR A 82 -7.36 4.78 11.75
CA THR A 82 -7.83 3.39 11.76
C THR A 82 -6.84 2.46 12.45
N PHE A 83 -5.54 2.61 12.18
CA PHE A 83 -4.49 1.84 12.83
C PHE A 83 -4.49 2.08 14.35
N ASN A 84 -4.55 3.33 14.77
CA ASN A 84 -4.46 3.68 16.19
C ASN A 84 -5.70 3.27 16.98
N LEU A 85 -6.90 3.33 16.38
CA LEU A 85 -8.15 3.01 17.06
C LEU A 85 -8.44 1.52 17.17
N LYS A 86 -8.17 0.75 16.11
CA LYS A 86 -8.60 -0.66 16.03
C LYS A 86 -7.60 -1.66 16.58
N ASN A 87 -6.34 -1.30 16.77
CA ASN A 87 -5.28 -2.30 16.92
C ASN A 87 -4.27 -2.01 18.02
N ASP A 88 -4.58 -1.11 18.93
CA ASP A 88 -3.69 -0.71 20.03
C ASP A 88 -2.29 -0.30 19.57
N ILE A 89 -2.18 0.14 18.34
CA ILE A 89 -0.94 0.72 17.80
C ILE A 89 -0.97 2.21 18.08
N ASN A 90 0.07 2.73 18.70
CA ASN A 90 0.24 4.17 18.90
C ASN A 90 1.31 4.69 17.94
N LEU A 91 0.90 4.99 16.72
CA LEU A 91 1.78 5.60 15.74
C LEU A 91 1.92 7.10 16.02
N LYS A 92 3.14 7.54 16.23
CA LYS A 92 3.48 8.96 16.42
C LYS A 92 3.72 9.58 15.05
N ILE A 93 2.87 10.51 14.65
CA ILE A 93 2.90 11.10 13.31
C ILE A 93 3.10 12.62 13.43
N LYS A 94 3.99 13.15 12.60
CA LYS A 94 4.13 14.58 12.34
C LYS A 94 3.70 14.86 10.92
N TRP A 95 2.59 15.58 10.78
CA TRP A 95 2.06 16.01 9.49
C TRP A 95 2.79 17.28 9.03
N LEU A 96 3.40 17.22 7.84
CA LEU A 96 4.18 18.36 7.32
C LEU A 96 3.31 19.38 6.58
N SER A 97 2.15 18.98 6.07
CA SER A 97 1.23 19.87 5.39
C SER A 97 -0.22 19.34 5.40
N ASN A 98 -1.14 20.14 4.84
CA ASN A 98 -2.54 19.77 4.60
C ASN A 98 -2.86 19.70 3.10
N LYS A 99 -1.86 19.74 2.23
CA LYS A 99 -2.05 19.72 0.78
C LYS A 99 -2.75 18.45 0.34
N ILE A 100 -3.72 18.58 -0.56
CA ILE A 100 -4.34 17.44 -1.22
C ILE A 100 -3.37 16.89 -2.25
N ILE A 101 -2.89 15.66 -2.02
CA ILE A 101 -2.01 14.96 -2.95
C ILE A 101 -2.74 13.72 -3.42
N LYS A 102 -3.16 13.73 -4.68
CA LYS A 102 -3.91 12.63 -5.29
C LYS A 102 -2.96 11.46 -5.59
N GLU A 103 -3.49 10.23 -5.51
CA GLU A 103 -2.75 9.07 -6.00
C GLU A 103 -2.55 9.13 -7.52
N LYS A 104 -1.51 8.45 -7.99
CA LYS A 104 -1.27 8.30 -9.43
C LYS A 104 -2.39 7.47 -10.07
N ILE A 105 -2.91 7.94 -11.18
CA ILE A 105 -3.88 7.21 -12.00
C ILE A 105 -3.15 6.65 -13.21
N TYR A 106 -3.25 5.34 -13.40
CA TYR A 106 -2.69 4.65 -14.54
C TYR A 106 -3.82 4.27 -15.51
N PRO A 107 -3.79 4.73 -16.78
CA PRO A 107 -4.83 4.43 -17.76
C PRO A 107 -4.67 3.01 -18.33
N TYR A 108 -4.42 2.03 -17.48
CA TYR A 108 -4.19 0.65 -17.86
C TYR A 108 -5.34 -0.24 -17.45
N ARG A 109 -5.42 -1.41 -18.06
CA ARG A 109 -6.50 -2.36 -17.81
C ARG A 109 -6.34 -3.06 -16.47
N LYS A 110 -7.47 -3.34 -15.84
CA LYS A 110 -7.52 -4.27 -14.71
C LYS A 110 -7.38 -5.70 -15.23
N ILE A 111 -6.77 -6.56 -14.40
CA ILE A 111 -6.67 -7.98 -14.73
C ILE A 111 -8.01 -8.66 -14.42
N LEU A 112 -8.66 -9.20 -15.45
CA LEU A 112 -9.91 -9.91 -15.29
C LEU A 112 -9.71 -11.21 -14.49
N GLY A 113 -10.59 -11.46 -13.52
CA GLY A 113 -10.53 -12.64 -12.68
C GLY A 113 -9.49 -12.60 -11.56
N TRP A 114 -8.81 -11.48 -11.39
CA TRP A 114 -7.89 -11.26 -10.29
C TRP A 114 -8.42 -10.21 -9.31
N LYS A 115 -8.14 -10.43 -8.04
CA LYS A 115 -8.37 -9.44 -6.97
C LYS A 115 -7.34 -9.64 -5.86
N PRO A 116 -6.94 -8.57 -5.16
CA PRO A 116 -6.01 -8.69 -4.03
C PRO A 116 -6.68 -9.44 -2.87
N LYS A 117 -5.90 -10.28 -2.19
CA LYS A 117 -6.34 -11.07 -1.03
C LYS A 117 -5.54 -10.79 0.24
N LYS A 118 -4.38 -10.16 0.12
CA LYS A 118 -3.44 -9.89 1.23
C LYS A 118 -3.12 -8.41 1.40
N SER A 119 -3.97 -7.54 0.92
CA SER A 119 -3.78 -6.09 0.96
C SER A 119 -4.84 -5.36 1.80
N SER A 120 -5.46 -6.03 2.76
CA SER A 120 -6.41 -5.41 3.69
C SER A 120 -5.70 -4.56 4.74
N ILE A 121 -6.45 -3.73 5.45
CA ILE A 121 -5.93 -2.98 6.60
C ILE A 121 -5.33 -3.92 7.64
N ILE A 122 -5.96 -5.06 7.91
CA ILE A 122 -5.46 -6.06 8.84
C ILE A 122 -4.10 -6.60 8.40
N ASP A 123 -3.91 -6.86 7.11
CA ASP A 123 -2.64 -7.33 6.56
C ASP A 123 -1.54 -6.28 6.73
N ILE A 124 -1.85 -5.00 6.48
CA ILE A 124 -0.90 -3.89 6.67
C ILE A 124 -0.49 -3.78 8.14
N ILE A 125 -1.45 -3.86 9.06
CA ILE A 125 -1.20 -3.78 10.50
C ILE A 125 -0.31 -4.91 10.97
N LYS A 126 -0.51 -6.13 10.50
CA LYS A 126 0.36 -7.27 10.83
C LYS A 126 1.81 -7.00 10.48
N ILE A 127 2.06 -6.34 9.35
CA ILE A 127 3.42 -5.98 8.95
C ILE A 127 4.00 -4.90 9.86
N ILE A 128 3.24 -3.88 10.20
CA ILE A 128 3.71 -2.81 11.10
C ILE A 128 4.05 -3.35 12.48
N LYS A 129 3.24 -4.28 13.01
CA LYS A 129 3.44 -4.88 14.34
C LYS A 129 4.60 -5.88 14.39
N ASN A 130 4.89 -6.54 13.32
CA ASN A 130 5.93 -7.56 13.24
C ASN A 130 7.24 -6.96 12.76
#